data_e606ad190a16853e9af4d955a867dcbc
#
_entry.id   e606ad190a16853e9af4d955a867dcbc
#
_cell.length_a   1.000
_cell.length_b   1.000
_cell.length_c   1.000
_cell.angle_alpha   90.00
_cell.angle_beta   90.00
_cell.angle_gamma   90.00
#
_symmetry.space_group_name_H-M   'P 1'
#
loop_
_entity.id
_entity.type
_entity.pdbx_description
1 polymer ?
#
loop_
_entity_poly.entity_id
_entity_poly.type
_entity_poly.pdbx_seq_one_letter_code
_entity_poly.pdbx_strand_id
1 'polypeptide(L)'
;MSAYFKYMIERLEEQGVDFWWIDWQQGLHSGIEGIDMLWMLNYLHYRHEEEKPEPSLIFSRYAGPGSHRYPIGFSGDTVTCWESLRLQPGFTATASNIGYSWWSHDIGGHMQGKRDDELTVRWVQFGVFSPVMRLHSSMNVFYGKEPWNYGEKEERILKEYLRLRKRLIPYLYTANYRTAENGLPLIQPLYYKNDCWEAYEFRNEYYFGDSLIVAPVTDPADRESFLAGTDVWLPEGRYTDFFTGIRYE
;
A
#
# COMPACT_ATOMS: atom_id res chain seq x y z
N MET A 1 30.09 9.37 -2.30
CA MET A 1 29.06 8.39 -2.75
C MET A 1 29.66 7.06 -3.17
N SER A 2 30.65 6.98 -4.06
CA SER A 2 31.26 5.69 -4.48
C SER A 2 31.72 4.82 -3.32
N ALA A 3 32.29 5.39 -2.27
CA ALA A 3 32.68 4.63 -1.08
C ALA A 3 31.48 4.03 -0.32
N TYR A 4 30.35 4.76 -0.24
CA TYR A 4 29.12 4.28 0.36
C TYR A 4 28.61 3.02 -0.38
N PHE A 5 28.46 3.10 -1.69
CA PHE A 5 28.03 1.93 -2.48
C PHE A 5 29.02 0.78 -2.34
N LYS A 6 30.30 1.01 -2.64
CA LYS A 6 31.33 -0.03 -2.61
C LYS A 6 31.48 -0.76 -1.27
N TYR A 7 31.41 -0.04 -0.16
CA TYR A 7 31.72 -0.64 1.15
C TYR A 7 30.49 -1.02 1.97
N MET A 8 29.34 -0.45 1.68
CA MET A 8 28.10 -0.76 2.44
C MET A 8 27.08 -1.53 1.59
N ILE A 9 26.82 -1.10 0.36
CA ILE A 9 25.73 -1.62 -0.46
C ILE A 9 26.17 -2.88 -1.21
N GLU A 10 27.19 -2.79 -2.06
CA GLU A 10 27.65 -3.90 -2.91
C GLU A 10 27.99 -5.18 -2.11
N ARG A 11 28.60 -5.04 -0.93
CA ARG A 11 28.90 -6.19 -0.08
C ARG A 11 27.68 -6.96 0.42
N LEU A 12 26.57 -6.28 0.63
CA LEU A 12 25.31 -6.91 1.03
C LEU A 12 24.60 -7.52 -0.18
N GLU A 13 24.70 -6.87 -1.32
CA GLU A 13 24.20 -7.40 -2.59
C GLU A 13 24.92 -8.70 -2.99
N GLU A 14 26.24 -8.76 -2.83
CA GLU A 14 27.02 -10.01 -3.00
C GLU A 14 26.55 -11.15 -2.08
N GLN A 15 25.89 -10.83 -0.95
CA GLN A 15 25.31 -11.78 -0.03
C GLN A 15 23.85 -12.15 -0.34
N GLY A 16 23.25 -11.55 -1.39
CA GLY A 16 21.91 -11.88 -1.87
C GLY A 16 20.83 -10.87 -1.53
N VAL A 17 21.16 -9.59 -1.37
CA VAL A 17 20.16 -8.50 -1.30
C VAL A 17 19.73 -8.15 -2.71
N ASP A 18 18.43 -8.31 -3.02
CA ASP A 18 17.85 -8.08 -4.34
C ASP A 18 17.32 -6.64 -4.54
N PHE A 19 16.92 -5.95 -3.47
CA PHE A 19 16.47 -4.56 -3.51
C PHE A 19 16.62 -3.86 -2.17
N TRP A 20 16.53 -2.54 -2.16
CA TRP A 20 16.77 -1.72 -0.97
C TRP A 20 15.51 -1.03 -0.47
N TRP A 21 15.33 -1.08 0.86
CA TRP A 21 14.38 -0.25 1.58
C TRP A 21 15.12 0.93 2.23
N ILE A 22 14.74 2.14 1.82
CA ILE A 22 15.35 3.40 2.27
C ILE A 22 14.35 4.15 3.15
N ASP A 23 14.77 4.49 4.36
CA ASP A 23 13.96 5.19 5.34
C ASP A 23 14.74 6.38 5.94
N TRP A 24 14.51 6.75 7.19
CA TRP A 24 15.04 7.96 7.85
C TRP A 24 16.56 8.01 8.12
N GLN A 25 17.29 6.95 7.91
CA GLN A 25 18.67 6.75 8.37
C GLN A 25 19.69 7.72 7.78
N GLN A 26 19.35 8.41 6.69
CA GLN A 26 20.24 9.37 6.01
C GLN A 26 20.34 10.74 6.70
N GLY A 27 19.49 11.03 7.69
CA GLY A 27 19.36 12.35 8.31
C GLY A 27 18.57 13.37 7.45
N LEU A 28 18.41 14.57 7.96
CA LEU A 28 17.57 15.61 7.37
C LEU A 28 18.34 16.61 6.48
N HIS A 29 19.67 16.66 6.59
CA HIS A 29 20.48 17.69 5.95
C HIS A 29 21.56 17.08 5.05
N SER A 30 21.58 17.50 3.80
CA SER A 30 22.58 17.04 2.81
C SER A 30 23.94 17.74 2.94
N GLY A 31 24.02 18.87 3.59
CA GLY A 31 25.16 19.79 3.51
C GLY A 31 25.27 20.50 2.15
N ILE A 32 24.35 20.28 1.22
CA ILE A 32 24.24 20.95 -0.07
C ILE A 32 22.91 21.67 -0.11
N GLU A 33 22.96 22.98 -0.28
CA GLU A 33 21.75 23.82 -0.32
C GLU A 33 20.80 23.39 -1.43
N GLY A 34 19.50 23.27 -1.12
CA GLY A 34 18.44 22.92 -2.06
C GLY A 34 18.35 21.42 -2.39
N ILE A 35 19.18 20.56 -1.80
CA ILE A 35 19.10 19.11 -2.01
C ILE A 35 18.50 18.42 -0.79
N ASP A 36 17.37 17.75 -1.01
CA ASP A 36 16.79 16.81 -0.06
C ASP A 36 17.57 15.49 -0.05
N MET A 37 17.95 15.02 1.15
CA MET A 37 18.77 13.81 1.29
C MET A 37 18.06 12.56 0.82
N LEU A 38 16.78 12.41 1.14
CA LEU A 38 16.01 11.23 0.77
C LEU A 38 15.79 11.17 -0.74
N TRP A 39 15.49 12.32 -1.36
CA TRP A 39 15.34 12.41 -2.81
C TRP A 39 16.65 12.03 -3.53
N MET A 40 17.78 12.56 -3.05
CA MET A 40 19.09 12.26 -3.60
C MET A 40 19.46 10.78 -3.44
N LEU A 41 19.19 10.17 -2.27
CA LEU A 41 19.45 8.75 -2.05
C LEU A 41 18.56 7.87 -2.92
N ASN A 42 17.28 8.19 -3.08
CA ASN A 42 16.38 7.49 -3.99
C ASN A 42 16.94 7.49 -5.42
N TYR A 43 17.37 8.66 -5.90
CA TYR A 43 17.98 8.78 -7.22
C TYR A 43 19.25 7.93 -7.36
N LEU A 44 20.16 8.03 -6.39
CA LEU A 44 21.46 7.34 -6.46
C LEU A 44 21.34 5.83 -6.33
N HIS A 45 20.46 5.33 -5.43
CA HIS A 45 20.18 3.89 -5.33
C HIS A 45 19.52 3.37 -6.61
N TYR A 46 18.56 4.11 -7.16
CA TYR A 46 17.92 3.71 -8.41
C TYR A 46 18.94 3.64 -9.56
N ARG A 47 19.84 4.64 -9.69
CA ARG A 47 20.90 4.64 -10.69
C ARG A 47 21.90 3.49 -10.51
N HIS A 48 22.24 3.15 -9.27
CA HIS A 48 23.07 2.00 -8.95
C HIS A 48 22.42 0.67 -9.39
N GLU A 49 21.12 0.54 -9.13
CA GLU A 49 20.35 -0.63 -9.58
C GLU A 49 20.26 -0.73 -11.12
N GLU A 50 20.16 0.42 -11.84
CA GLU A 50 20.13 0.42 -13.31
C GLU A 50 21.41 -0.12 -13.96
N GLU A 51 22.52 -0.19 -13.25
CA GLU A 51 23.77 -0.78 -13.73
C GLU A 51 23.75 -2.31 -13.70
N LYS A 52 22.72 -2.93 -13.06
CA LYS A 52 22.54 -4.37 -12.94
C LYS A 52 21.69 -4.92 -14.09
N PRO A 53 21.78 -6.24 -14.38
CA PRO A 53 20.95 -6.90 -15.39
C PRO A 53 19.45 -6.94 -15.00
N GLU A 54 19.16 -6.97 -13.70
CA GLU A 54 17.80 -7.02 -13.15
C GLU A 54 17.13 -5.64 -13.19
N PRO A 55 15.80 -5.56 -13.31
CA PRO A 55 15.09 -4.30 -13.23
C PRO A 55 15.33 -3.57 -11.90
N SER A 56 15.60 -2.27 -11.95
CA SER A 56 15.81 -1.43 -10.77
C SER A 56 14.59 -1.45 -9.86
N LEU A 57 14.77 -1.78 -8.61
CA LEU A 57 13.72 -1.78 -7.59
C LEU A 57 14.23 -1.21 -6.27
N ILE A 58 13.66 -0.11 -5.84
CA ILE A 58 13.85 0.42 -4.50
C ILE A 58 12.51 0.71 -3.84
N PHE A 59 12.45 0.60 -2.54
CA PHE A 59 11.30 0.86 -1.71
C PHE A 59 11.64 1.98 -0.72
N SER A 60 10.96 3.11 -0.81
CA SER A 60 11.36 4.28 -0.04
C SER A 60 10.19 5.15 0.37
N ARG A 61 10.42 5.96 1.37
CA ARG A 61 9.51 6.98 1.84
C ARG A 61 9.30 8.06 0.76
N TYR A 62 8.15 8.73 0.81
CA TYR A 62 7.86 9.88 -0.06
C TYR A 62 8.88 11.01 0.15
N ALA A 63 9.50 11.44 -0.92
CA ALA A 63 10.56 12.47 -0.92
C ALA A 63 10.18 13.72 -1.75
N GLY A 64 8.90 14.02 -1.86
CA GLY A 64 8.38 15.17 -2.60
C GLY A 64 8.00 14.87 -4.06
N PRO A 65 7.46 15.86 -4.76
CA PRO A 65 7.04 15.73 -6.16
C PRO A 65 8.19 15.26 -7.06
N GLY A 66 7.89 14.31 -7.95
CA GLY A 66 8.86 13.74 -8.87
C GLY A 66 9.63 12.53 -8.33
N SER A 67 9.60 12.26 -7.03
CA SER A 67 10.28 11.09 -6.44
C SER A 67 9.67 9.75 -6.88
N HIS A 68 8.41 9.73 -7.30
CA HIS A 68 7.73 8.55 -7.85
C HIS A 68 8.48 7.87 -9.01
N ARG A 69 9.42 8.57 -9.64
CA ARG A 69 10.25 8.04 -10.74
C ARG A 69 11.25 6.98 -10.29
N TYR A 70 11.54 6.91 -9.02
CA TYR A 70 12.59 6.04 -8.48
C TYR A 70 12.04 4.94 -7.59
N PRO A 71 11.42 5.19 -6.42
CA PRO A 71 10.97 4.15 -5.54
C PRO A 71 9.51 3.74 -5.75
N ILE A 72 9.18 2.54 -5.28
CA ILE A 72 7.87 2.25 -4.72
C ILE A 72 7.78 3.05 -3.41
N GLY A 73 6.73 3.87 -3.28
CA GLY A 73 6.57 4.76 -2.14
C GLY A 73 5.79 4.13 -0.98
N PHE A 74 5.96 4.68 0.22
CA PHE A 74 5.14 4.32 1.37
C PHE A 74 4.89 5.51 2.31
N SER A 75 3.75 5.48 3.02
CA SER A 75 3.39 6.51 3.99
C SER A 75 4.13 6.34 5.33
N GLY A 76 4.23 5.13 5.84
CA GLY A 76 4.95 4.75 7.06
C GLY A 76 4.43 5.36 8.37
N ASP A 77 4.94 4.88 9.48
CA ASP A 77 4.77 5.40 10.85
C ASP A 77 3.32 5.69 11.26
N THR A 78 2.40 4.85 10.82
CA THR A 78 0.97 5.05 11.03
C THR A 78 0.57 4.61 12.44
N VAL A 79 -0.17 5.45 13.15
CA VAL A 79 -0.72 5.11 14.46
C VAL A 79 -1.74 3.98 14.33
N THR A 80 -1.70 3.02 15.27
CA THR A 80 -2.65 1.89 15.30
C THR A 80 -4.00 2.36 15.87
N CYS A 81 -4.85 2.88 15.01
CA CYS A 81 -6.20 3.35 15.35
C CYS A 81 -7.13 3.36 14.12
N TRP A 82 -8.44 3.42 14.36
CA TRP A 82 -9.46 3.44 13.32
C TRP A 82 -9.39 4.69 12.42
N GLU A 83 -9.03 5.84 13.00
CA GLU A 83 -8.85 7.10 12.25
C GLU A 83 -7.77 6.95 11.18
N SER A 84 -6.70 6.26 11.52
CA SER A 84 -5.64 5.94 10.55
C SER A 84 -6.14 5.02 9.44
N LEU A 85 -6.91 3.99 9.76
CA LEU A 85 -7.49 3.11 8.75
C LEU A 85 -8.45 3.88 7.83
N ARG A 86 -9.31 4.77 8.37
CA ARG A 86 -10.23 5.60 7.57
C ARG A 86 -9.51 6.48 6.54
N LEU A 87 -8.31 6.94 6.88
CA LEU A 87 -7.50 7.77 5.97
C LEU A 87 -6.89 6.96 4.81
N GLN A 88 -6.48 5.72 5.06
CA GLN A 88 -5.59 4.98 4.16
C GLN A 88 -6.18 4.67 2.78
N PRO A 89 -7.46 4.28 2.58
CA PRO A 89 -7.96 3.98 1.25
C PRO A 89 -7.90 5.19 0.31
N GLY A 90 -8.45 6.32 0.75
CA GLY A 90 -8.42 7.57 -0.02
C GLY A 90 -6.99 8.08 -0.25
N PHE A 91 -6.12 7.98 0.77
CA PHE A 91 -4.72 8.37 0.64
C PHE A 91 -3.96 7.48 -0.36
N THR A 92 -4.18 6.17 -0.30
CA THR A 92 -3.58 5.21 -1.25
C THR A 92 -4.08 5.45 -2.68
N ALA A 93 -5.37 5.72 -2.85
CA ALA A 93 -5.94 6.02 -4.17
C ALA A 93 -5.37 7.31 -4.75
N THR A 94 -5.29 8.38 -3.94
CA THR A 94 -4.79 9.68 -4.39
C THR A 94 -3.28 9.74 -4.62
N ALA A 95 -2.50 8.79 -4.12
CA ALA A 95 -1.09 8.65 -4.46
C ALA A 95 -0.87 8.51 -5.99
N SER A 96 -1.85 7.93 -6.69
CA SER A 96 -1.84 7.82 -8.15
C SER A 96 -1.85 9.18 -8.86
N ASN A 97 -2.44 10.23 -8.25
CA ASN A 97 -2.48 11.58 -8.83
C ASN A 97 -1.09 12.21 -9.02
N ILE A 98 -0.11 11.75 -8.26
CA ILE A 98 1.26 12.24 -8.32
C ILE A 98 2.24 11.18 -8.87
N GLY A 99 1.69 10.15 -9.54
CA GLY A 99 2.46 9.13 -10.24
C GLY A 99 2.87 7.91 -9.41
N TYR A 100 2.49 7.81 -8.13
CA TYR A 100 2.72 6.61 -7.35
C TYR A 100 1.69 5.53 -7.66
N SER A 101 1.92 4.77 -8.71
CA SER A 101 1.08 3.63 -9.10
C SER A 101 1.16 2.47 -8.11
N TRP A 102 2.29 2.33 -7.43
CA TRP A 102 2.57 1.34 -6.39
C TRP A 102 2.86 2.06 -5.08
N TRP A 103 1.89 2.03 -4.18
CA TRP A 103 1.94 2.69 -2.88
C TRP A 103 1.75 1.69 -1.76
N SER A 104 2.50 1.87 -0.68
CA SER A 104 2.44 1.03 0.51
C SER A 104 1.98 1.83 1.72
N HIS A 105 1.28 1.16 2.61
CA HIS A 105 0.96 1.64 3.94
C HIS A 105 1.30 0.57 4.99
N ASP A 106 1.35 0.94 6.25
CA ASP A 106 1.63 0.02 7.36
C ASP A 106 0.34 -0.72 7.74
N ILE A 107 0.09 -1.87 7.12
CA ILE A 107 -1.13 -2.65 7.32
C ILE A 107 -1.23 -3.10 8.78
N GLY A 108 -2.33 -2.67 9.43
CA GLY A 108 -2.59 -2.90 10.84
C GLY A 108 -2.01 -1.83 11.78
N GLY A 109 -1.43 -0.75 11.24
CA GLY A 109 -0.76 0.32 11.98
C GLY A 109 0.66 -0.04 12.41
N HIS A 110 1.53 0.95 12.51
CA HIS A 110 2.95 0.77 12.80
C HIS A 110 3.26 0.81 14.29
N MET A 111 2.82 1.84 14.98
CA MET A 111 3.17 2.11 16.37
C MET A 111 2.05 2.85 17.11
N GLN A 112 2.22 3.03 18.42
CA GLN A 112 1.30 3.76 19.29
C GLN A 112 -0.16 3.22 19.22
N GLY A 113 -1.12 3.94 19.80
CA GLY A 113 -2.51 3.48 19.84
C GLY A 113 -2.70 2.25 20.72
N LYS A 114 -3.68 1.42 20.38
CA LYS A 114 -4.00 0.19 21.09
C LYS A 114 -4.15 -0.96 20.12
N ARG A 115 -3.72 -2.15 20.54
CA ARG A 115 -4.04 -3.37 19.82
C ARG A 115 -5.55 -3.54 19.75
N ASP A 116 -6.05 -3.72 18.56
CA ASP A 116 -7.46 -4.00 18.25
C ASP A 116 -7.47 -5.07 17.16
N ASP A 117 -8.00 -6.23 17.49
CA ASP A 117 -7.96 -7.39 16.62
C ASP A 117 -8.91 -7.21 15.43
N GLU A 118 -10.07 -6.54 15.61
CA GLU A 118 -10.96 -6.20 14.51
C GLU A 118 -10.31 -5.17 13.56
N LEU A 119 -9.71 -4.12 14.10
CA LEU A 119 -8.97 -3.12 13.32
C LEU A 119 -7.92 -3.79 12.42
N THR A 120 -7.15 -4.73 12.99
CA THR A 120 -6.13 -5.45 12.22
C THR A 120 -6.77 -6.28 11.10
N VAL A 121 -7.84 -7.00 11.37
CA VAL A 121 -8.58 -7.77 10.36
C VAL A 121 -9.06 -6.85 9.23
N ARG A 122 -9.74 -5.74 9.55
CA ARG A 122 -10.23 -4.78 8.54
C ARG A 122 -9.10 -4.18 7.71
N TRP A 123 -7.99 -3.87 8.37
CA TRP A 123 -6.83 -3.32 7.66
C TRP A 123 -6.17 -4.33 6.72
N VAL A 124 -6.10 -5.60 7.12
CA VAL A 124 -5.63 -6.69 6.24
C VAL A 124 -6.60 -6.91 5.08
N GLN A 125 -7.91 -6.85 5.32
CA GLN A 125 -8.91 -6.92 4.26
C GLN A 125 -8.72 -5.82 3.22
N PHE A 126 -8.54 -4.57 3.64
CA PHE A 126 -8.17 -3.48 2.74
C PHE A 126 -6.80 -3.72 2.08
N GLY A 127 -5.81 -4.18 2.84
CA GLY A 127 -4.45 -4.43 2.36
C GLY A 127 -4.38 -5.44 1.22
N VAL A 128 -5.27 -6.42 1.19
CA VAL A 128 -5.36 -7.39 0.07
C VAL A 128 -5.64 -6.70 -1.26
N PHE A 129 -6.44 -5.63 -1.22
CA PHE A 129 -6.79 -4.80 -2.38
C PHE A 129 -5.99 -3.49 -2.42
N SER A 130 -4.78 -3.50 -1.87
CA SER A 130 -3.79 -2.42 -1.98
C SER A 130 -2.67 -2.81 -2.95
N PRO A 131 -1.90 -1.86 -3.49
CA PRO A 131 -0.81 -2.21 -4.40
C PRO A 131 0.25 -3.07 -3.71
N VAL A 132 0.73 -2.68 -2.56
CA VAL A 132 1.75 -3.40 -1.80
C VAL A 132 1.15 -3.99 -0.52
N MET A 133 1.18 -5.32 -0.40
CA MET A 133 0.74 -6.04 0.80
C MET A 133 1.91 -6.19 1.78
N ARG A 134 2.04 -5.24 2.72
CA ARG A 134 3.11 -5.21 3.69
C ARG A 134 2.56 -5.14 5.12
N LEU A 135 2.72 -6.23 5.87
CA LEU A 135 2.44 -6.26 7.30
C LEU A 135 3.66 -5.67 8.03
N HIS A 136 3.54 -4.46 8.50
CA HIS A 136 4.65 -3.73 9.13
C HIS A 136 4.25 -3.15 10.48
N SER A 137 5.17 -3.23 11.44
CA SER A 137 5.01 -2.66 12.77
C SER A 137 6.36 -2.36 13.39
N SER A 138 6.37 -1.56 14.45
CA SER A 138 7.53 -1.44 15.34
C SER A 138 7.87 -2.80 15.94
N MET A 139 9.09 -2.94 16.50
CA MET A 139 9.55 -4.19 17.12
C MET A 139 8.84 -4.57 18.43
N ASN A 140 7.78 -3.85 18.80
CA ASN A 140 6.98 -4.18 19.97
C ASN A 140 6.12 -5.42 19.68
N VAL A 141 6.31 -6.48 20.48
CA VAL A 141 5.61 -7.76 20.34
C VAL A 141 4.08 -7.67 20.35
N PHE A 142 3.52 -6.61 20.95
CA PHE A 142 2.06 -6.39 20.96
C PHE A 142 1.50 -5.92 19.62
N TYR A 143 2.35 -5.52 18.68
CA TYR A 143 1.96 -5.12 17.32
C TYR A 143 2.25 -6.17 16.26
N GLY A 144 2.63 -7.39 16.67
CA GLY A 144 2.81 -8.52 15.74
C GLY A 144 1.55 -8.76 14.90
N LYS A 145 1.73 -8.95 13.59
CA LYS A 145 0.65 -9.10 12.60
C LYS A 145 0.49 -10.54 12.11
N GLU A 146 1.24 -11.46 12.67
CA GLU A 146 1.14 -12.86 12.31
C GLU A 146 -0.21 -13.43 12.72
N PRO A 147 -0.93 -14.12 11.83
CA PRO A 147 -2.30 -14.59 12.10
C PRO A 147 -2.44 -15.39 13.40
N TRP A 148 -1.44 -16.18 13.77
CA TRP A 148 -1.47 -16.99 14.99
C TRP A 148 -1.32 -16.21 16.31
N ASN A 149 -1.08 -14.91 16.25
CA ASN A 149 -1.06 -14.02 17.41
C ASN A 149 -2.47 -13.50 17.80
N TYR A 150 -3.49 -13.88 17.03
CA TYR A 150 -4.88 -13.42 17.20
C TYR A 150 -5.78 -14.57 17.68
N GLY A 151 -7.02 -14.22 18.04
CA GLY A 151 -8.04 -15.21 18.36
C GLY A 151 -8.36 -16.12 17.16
N GLU A 152 -8.91 -17.29 17.42
CA GLU A 152 -9.20 -18.32 16.39
C GLU A 152 -10.04 -17.79 15.22
N LYS A 153 -11.01 -16.92 15.52
CA LYS A 153 -11.86 -16.27 14.51
C LYS A 153 -11.07 -15.36 13.61
N GLU A 154 -10.29 -14.46 14.20
CA GLU A 154 -9.45 -13.49 13.49
C GLU A 154 -8.35 -14.18 12.69
N GLU A 155 -7.68 -15.17 13.29
CA GLU A 155 -6.67 -15.98 12.61
C GLU A 155 -7.22 -16.63 11.34
N ARG A 156 -8.42 -17.20 11.40
CA ARG A 156 -9.09 -17.80 10.23
C ARG A 156 -9.31 -16.76 9.14
N ILE A 157 -9.87 -15.60 9.48
CA ILE A 157 -10.14 -14.51 8.52
C ILE A 157 -8.84 -14.01 7.90
N LEU A 158 -7.82 -13.74 8.72
CA LEU A 158 -6.51 -13.28 8.25
C LEU A 158 -5.89 -14.29 7.25
N LYS A 159 -5.92 -15.59 7.58
CA LYS A 159 -5.43 -16.65 6.68
C LYS A 159 -6.18 -16.70 5.35
N GLU A 160 -7.50 -16.55 5.37
CA GLU A 160 -8.33 -16.53 4.15
C GLU A 160 -7.96 -15.35 3.24
N TYR A 161 -7.82 -14.16 3.80
CA TYR A 161 -7.47 -12.95 3.05
C TYR A 161 -6.02 -12.97 2.53
N LEU A 162 -5.08 -13.46 3.31
CA LEU A 162 -3.70 -13.66 2.83
C LEU A 162 -3.62 -14.68 1.68
N ARG A 163 -4.42 -15.75 1.73
CA ARG A 163 -4.55 -16.70 0.61
C ARG A 163 -5.23 -16.07 -0.61
N LEU A 164 -6.23 -15.21 -0.39
CA LEU A 164 -6.84 -14.44 -1.46
C LEU A 164 -5.80 -13.55 -2.15
N ARG A 165 -4.98 -12.81 -1.38
CA ARG A 165 -3.87 -12.01 -1.95
C ARG A 165 -2.95 -12.83 -2.83
N LYS A 166 -2.59 -14.04 -2.38
CA LYS A 166 -1.75 -14.95 -3.19
C LYS A 166 -2.43 -15.34 -4.50
N ARG A 167 -3.75 -15.58 -4.50
CA ARG A 167 -4.51 -15.89 -5.71
C ARG A 167 -4.63 -14.70 -6.66
N LEU A 168 -4.55 -13.48 -6.17
CA LEU A 168 -4.57 -12.26 -6.98
C LEU A 168 -3.24 -11.96 -7.67
N ILE A 169 -2.15 -12.67 -7.40
CA ILE A 169 -0.83 -12.41 -8.02
C ILE A 169 -0.89 -12.30 -9.55
N PRO A 170 -1.56 -13.18 -10.30
CA PRO A 170 -1.64 -13.03 -11.75
C PRO A 170 -2.37 -11.75 -12.19
N TYR A 171 -3.41 -11.35 -11.46
CA TYR A 171 -4.13 -10.11 -11.70
C TYR A 171 -3.23 -8.88 -11.45
N LEU A 172 -2.50 -8.89 -10.32
CA LEU A 172 -1.54 -7.86 -9.96
C LEU A 172 -0.41 -7.74 -10.97
N TYR A 173 0.13 -8.87 -11.42
CA TYR A 173 1.16 -8.90 -12.44
C TYR A 173 0.68 -8.27 -13.76
N THR A 174 -0.52 -8.61 -14.20
CA THR A 174 -1.13 -8.02 -15.39
C THR A 174 -1.35 -6.51 -15.24
N ALA A 175 -1.82 -6.08 -14.05
CA ALA A 175 -1.99 -4.65 -13.77
C ALA A 175 -0.63 -3.91 -13.75
N ASN A 176 0.41 -4.53 -13.19
CA ASN A 176 1.77 -3.97 -13.21
C ASN A 176 2.31 -3.83 -14.64
N TYR A 177 2.10 -4.82 -15.48
CA TYR A 177 2.45 -4.73 -16.90
C TYR A 177 1.75 -3.54 -17.57
N ARG A 178 0.45 -3.35 -17.33
CA ARG A 178 -0.30 -2.20 -17.85
C ARG A 178 0.19 -0.87 -17.29
N THR A 179 0.62 -0.84 -16.03
CA THR A 179 1.25 0.36 -15.45
C THR A 179 2.54 0.71 -16.19
N ALA A 180 3.38 -0.29 -16.44
CA ALA A 180 4.65 -0.08 -17.14
C ALA A 180 4.46 0.39 -18.60
N GLU A 181 3.53 -0.24 -19.32
CA GLU A 181 3.33 0.05 -20.75
C GLU A 181 2.47 1.31 -21.00
N ASN A 182 1.48 1.56 -20.17
CA ASN A 182 0.47 2.59 -20.44
C ASN A 182 0.36 3.67 -19.35
N GLY A 183 1.15 3.59 -18.29
CA GLY A 183 1.06 4.51 -17.15
C GLY A 183 -0.23 4.37 -16.33
N LEU A 184 -0.98 3.27 -16.48
CA LEU A 184 -2.25 3.06 -15.78
C LEU A 184 -2.00 2.55 -14.35
N PRO A 185 -2.33 3.31 -13.31
CA PRO A 185 -2.13 2.84 -11.95
C PRO A 185 -3.08 1.69 -11.59
N LEU A 186 -2.61 0.80 -10.72
CA LEU A 186 -3.43 -0.30 -10.20
C LEU A 186 -4.64 0.21 -9.41
N ILE A 187 -4.43 1.21 -8.55
CA ILE A 187 -5.51 1.89 -7.84
C ILE A 187 -5.81 3.22 -8.53
N GLN A 188 -7.09 3.44 -8.82
CA GLN A 188 -7.57 4.66 -9.44
C GLN A 188 -8.73 5.22 -8.63
N PRO A 189 -8.68 6.48 -8.19
CA PRO A 189 -9.83 7.15 -7.62
C PRO A 189 -11.04 7.08 -8.58
N LEU A 190 -12.25 7.05 -8.05
CA LEU A 190 -13.47 6.96 -8.86
C LEU A 190 -13.58 8.07 -9.93
N TYR A 191 -13.10 9.27 -9.61
CA TYR A 191 -13.12 10.42 -10.52
C TYR A 191 -12.20 10.29 -11.75
N TYR A 192 -11.36 9.25 -11.83
CA TYR A 192 -10.61 8.97 -13.06
C TYR A 192 -11.52 8.54 -14.22
N LYS A 193 -12.67 7.95 -13.90
CA LYS A 193 -13.62 7.44 -14.90
C LYS A 193 -15.01 8.10 -14.82
N ASN A 194 -15.31 8.79 -13.71
CA ASN A 194 -16.63 9.36 -13.46
C ASN A 194 -16.50 10.83 -13.06
N ASP A 195 -16.97 11.72 -13.93
CA ASP A 195 -17.01 13.17 -13.65
C ASP A 195 -18.36 13.53 -13.00
N CYS A 196 -18.52 13.16 -11.73
CA CYS A 196 -19.72 13.41 -10.95
C CYS A 196 -19.38 13.60 -9.47
N TRP A 197 -20.30 14.18 -8.71
CA TRP A 197 -20.10 14.50 -7.29
C TRP A 197 -19.84 13.25 -6.45
N GLU A 198 -20.55 12.18 -6.70
CA GLU A 198 -20.44 10.91 -5.97
C GLU A 198 -19.02 10.34 -6.03
N ALA A 199 -18.35 10.51 -7.16
CA ALA A 199 -16.97 10.04 -7.30
C ALA A 199 -15.97 10.74 -6.38
N TYR A 200 -16.30 11.91 -5.85
CA TYR A 200 -15.53 12.64 -4.83
C TYR A 200 -16.05 12.41 -3.42
N GLU A 201 -17.36 12.18 -3.27
CA GLU A 201 -17.99 11.89 -1.97
C GLU A 201 -17.51 10.52 -1.44
N PHE A 202 -17.53 9.49 -2.28
CA PHE A 202 -17.07 8.13 -1.94
C PHE A 202 -15.55 7.97 -2.07
N ARG A 203 -14.78 8.90 -1.51
CA ARG A 203 -13.32 9.01 -1.66
C ARG A 203 -12.51 7.80 -1.17
N ASN A 204 -13.08 6.94 -0.34
CA ASN A 204 -12.45 5.72 0.15
C ASN A 204 -12.75 4.50 -0.73
N GLU A 205 -13.59 4.68 -1.74
CA GLU A 205 -13.88 3.71 -2.77
C GLU A 205 -13.00 3.98 -3.99
N TYR A 206 -12.56 2.92 -4.67
CA TYR A 206 -11.61 3.05 -5.78
C TYR A 206 -11.72 1.89 -6.77
N TYR A 207 -11.28 2.12 -7.99
CA TYR A 207 -11.02 1.05 -8.94
C TYR A 207 -9.70 0.35 -8.59
N PHE A 208 -9.75 -0.98 -8.54
CA PHE A 208 -8.58 -1.83 -8.39
C PHE A 208 -8.36 -2.60 -9.69
N GLY A 209 -7.41 -2.12 -10.49
CA GLY A 209 -7.25 -2.54 -11.87
C GLY A 209 -8.43 -2.10 -12.76
N ASP A 210 -8.82 -2.97 -13.69
CA ASP A 210 -9.88 -2.67 -14.67
C ASP A 210 -11.22 -3.36 -14.37
N SER A 211 -11.25 -4.29 -13.42
CA SER A 211 -12.36 -5.21 -13.24
C SER A 211 -13.01 -5.17 -11.86
N LEU A 212 -12.41 -4.47 -10.90
CA LEU A 212 -12.90 -4.43 -9.53
C LEU A 212 -13.15 -2.98 -9.06
N ILE A 213 -14.23 -2.78 -8.33
CA ILE A 213 -14.47 -1.64 -7.45
C ILE A 213 -14.32 -2.14 -6.01
N VAL A 214 -13.60 -1.42 -5.19
CA VAL A 214 -13.31 -1.79 -3.80
C VAL A 214 -13.76 -0.67 -2.88
N ALA A 215 -14.62 -1.00 -1.94
CA ALA A 215 -15.08 -0.14 -0.86
C ALA A 215 -14.69 -0.77 0.49
N PRO A 216 -13.57 -0.39 1.10
CA PRO A 216 -13.11 -0.98 2.36
C PRO A 216 -14.02 -0.61 3.53
N VAL A 217 -14.29 -1.57 4.41
CA VAL A 217 -14.90 -1.31 5.71
C VAL A 217 -13.82 -0.73 6.62
N THR A 218 -13.99 0.53 7.01
CA THR A 218 -13.00 1.29 7.78
C THR A 218 -13.48 1.68 9.19
N ASP A 219 -14.66 1.22 9.57
CA ASP A 219 -15.26 1.45 10.87
C ASP A 219 -15.46 0.13 11.64
N PRO A 220 -15.45 0.16 12.98
CA PRO A 220 -15.68 -1.03 13.79
C PRO A 220 -17.10 -1.53 13.62
N ALA A 221 -17.31 -2.81 13.93
CA ALA A 221 -18.64 -3.37 14.02
C ALA A 221 -19.49 -2.67 15.10
N ASP A 222 -20.75 -2.49 14.81
CA ASP A 222 -21.72 -2.03 15.78
C ASP A 222 -21.82 -3.00 16.96
N ARG A 223 -21.91 -2.48 18.18
CA ARG A 223 -21.82 -3.28 19.41
C ARG A 223 -23.05 -4.13 19.69
N GLU A 224 -24.18 -3.80 19.08
CA GLU A 224 -25.45 -4.52 19.30
C GLU A 224 -25.68 -5.55 18.20
N SER A 225 -25.48 -5.16 16.95
CA SER A 225 -25.67 -6.05 15.79
C SER A 225 -24.46 -6.90 15.47
N PHE A 226 -23.27 -6.53 15.94
CA PHE A 226 -21.97 -7.14 15.58
C PHE A 226 -21.67 -7.09 14.08
N LEU A 227 -22.29 -6.18 13.35
CA LEU A 227 -22.09 -5.98 11.93
C LEU A 227 -21.34 -4.68 11.68
N ALA A 228 -20.42 -4.72 10.73
CA ALA A 228 -19.81 -3.53 10.15
C ALA A 228 -20.24 -3.42 8.69
N GLY A 229 -20.45 -2.20 8.24
CA GLY A 229 -20.84 -1.90 6.85
C GLY A 229 -20.07 -0.73 6.29
N THR A 230 -20.16 -0.57 4.98
CA THR A 230 -19.74 0.62 4.27
C THR A 230 -20.73 0.92 3.16
N ASP A 231 -20.96 2.19 2.92
CA ASP A 231 -21.75 2.62 1.77
C ASP A 231 -20.91 2.45 0.49
N VAL A 232 -21.58 2.02 -0.58
CA VAL A 232 -20.95 1.78 -1.88
C VAL A 232 -21.73 2.52 -2.94
N TRP A 233 -21.03 3.32 -3.74
CA TRP A 233 -21.60 3.93 -4.93
C TRP A 233 -21.16 3.16 -6.17
N LEU A 234 -22.10 2.70 -6.96
CA LEU A 234 -21.83 2.01 -8.22
C LEU A 234 -22.26 2.91 -9.38
N PRO A 235 -21.35 3.27 -10.30
CA PRO A 235 -21.73 3.91 -11.57
C PRO A 235 -22.75 3.06 -12.33
N GLU A 236 -23.44 3.66 -13.31
CA GLU A 236 -24.34 2.90 -14.18
C GLU A 236 -23.63 1.69 -14.79
N GLY A 237 -24.20 0.49 -14.62
CA GLY A 237 -23.61 -0.75 -15.11
C GLY A 237 -24.11 -2.01 -14.41
N ARG A 238 -23.53 -3.12 -14.77
CA ARG A 238 -23.82 -4.45 -14.15
C ARG A 238 -22.64 -4.88 -13.30
N TYR A 239 -22.92 -5.20 -12.06
CA TYR A 239 -21.91 -5.57 -11.07
C TYR A 239 -22.21 -6.94 -10.48
N THR A 240 -21.16 -7.61 -10.05
CA THR A 240 -21.28 -8.89 -9.32
C THR A 240 -20.44 -8.76 -8.05
N ASP A 241 -21.06 -8.96 -6.91
CA ASP A 241 -20.32 -9.03 -5.66
C ASP A 241 -19.28 -10.15 -5.69
N PHE A 242 -18.06 -9.79 -5.41
CA PHE A 242 -16.91 -10.67 -5.57
C PHE A 242 -16.94 -11.89 -4.62
N PHE A 243 -17.54 -11.75 -3.45
CA PHE A 243 -17.55 -12.81 -2.44
C PHE A 243 -18.82 -13.67 -2.51
N THR A 244 -19.97 -13.06 -2.79
CA THR A 244 -21.27 -13.74 -2.76
C THR A 244 -21.77 -14.17 -4.11
N GLY A 245 -21.29 -13.55 -5.20
CA GLY A 245 -21.79 -13.74 -6.55
C GLY A 245 -23.15 -13.09 -6.83
N ILE A 246 -23.66 -12.28 -5.90
CA ILE A 246 -24.91 -11.52 -6.10
C ILE A 246 -24.69 -10.47 -7.19
N ARG A 247 -25.69 -10.35 -8.07
CA ARG A 247 -25.66 -9.37 -9.17
C ARG A 247 -26.49 -8.16 -8.85
N TYR A 248 -25.99 -7.00 -9.27
CA TYR A 248 -26.61 -5.68 -9.18
C TYR A 248 -26.68 -5.05 -10.57
N GLU A 249 -27.81 -4.38 -10.87
CA GLU A 249 -28.05 -3.67 -12.14
C GLU A 249 -28.54 -2.25 -11.86
#